data_5b126765e23b65ba7e0a867815373dd8
#
_entry.id   5b126765e23b65ba7e0a867815373dd8
#
_cell.length_a   1.000
_cell.length_b   1.000
_cell.length_c   1.000
_cell.angle_alpha   90.00
_cell.angle_beta   90.00
_cell.angle_gamma   90.00
#
_symmetry.space_group_name_H-M   'P 1'
#
loop_
_entity.id
_entity.type
_entity.pdbx_description
1 polymer ?
#
loop_
_entity_poly.entity_id
_entity_poly.type
_entity_poly.pdbx_seq_one_letter_code
_entity_poly.pdbx_strand_id
1 'polypeptide(L)' 'MGISREKLIKLRSTFPPGTRVKLLHMDDPYTKIPEGTLGTVRHVDDIGTIHVSWDGYCCLGVVYGEDACQVIPSGSND' A
#
# COMPACT_ATOMS: atom_id res chain seq x y z
N MET A 1 -3.32 19.79 -0.65
CA MET A 1 -2.30 19.57 -1.66
C MET A 1 -2.31 18.12 -2.07
N GLY A 2 -2.35 17.83 -3.31
CA GLY A 2 -2.38 16.48 -3.79
C GLY A 2 -1.00 15.99 -4.21
N ILE A 3 -0.93 14.73 -4.53
CA ILE A 3 0.25 14.14 -5.14
C ILE A 3 0.38 14.69 -6.57
N SER A 4 1.59 14.89 -7.04
CA SER A 4 1.79 15.36 -8.41
C SER A 4 1.39 14.26 -9.39
N ARG A 5 1.05 14.68 -10.62
CA ARG A 5 0.65 13.72 -11.64
C ARG A 5 1.74 12.70 -11.95
N GLU A 6 2.98 13.18 -12.02
CA GLU A 6 4.11 12.29 -12.30
C GLU A 6 4.30 11.26 -11.21
N LYS A 7 4.19 11.69 -9.96
CA LYS A 7 4.32 10.77 -8.83
C LYS A 7 3.16 9.80 -8.78
N LEU A 8 1.96 10.24 -9.14
CA LEU A 8 0.80 9.37 -9.16
C LEU A 8 0.95 8.28 -10.21
N ILE A 9 1.43 8.64 -11.41
CA ILE A 9 1.69 7.68 -12.47
C ILE A 9 2.73 6.66 -12.01
N LYS A 10 3.80 7.14 -11.40
CA LYS A 10 4.86 6.26 -10.90
C LYS A 10 4.33 5.36 -9.80
N LEU A 11 3.50 5.89 -8.92
CA LEU A 11 2.92 5.12 -7.82
C LEU A 11 2.04 4.00 -8.36
N ARG A 12 1.20 4.31 -9.34
CA ARG A 12 0.34 3.30 -9.95
C ARG A 12 1.14 2.24 -10.70
N SER A 13 2.27 2.64 -11.25
CA SER A 13 3.15 1.70 -11.94
C SER A 13 3.86 0.78 -10.96
N THR A 14 4.18 1.29 -9.78
CA THR A 14 4.86 0.50 -8.74
C THR A 14 3.89 -0.44 -8.03
N PHE A 15 2.64 -0.01 -7.88
CA PHE A 15 1.63 -0.75 -7.11
C PHE A 15 0.41 -1.08 -7.98
N PRO A 16 0.57 -1.85 -9.04
CA PRO A 16 -0.60 -2.27 -9.83
C PRO A 16 -1.46 -3.24 -9.01
N PRO A 17 -2.76 -3.34 -9.35
CA PRO A 17 -3.63 -4.29 -8.66
C PRO A 17 -3.06 -5.70 -8.65
N GLY A 18 -3.14 -6.36 -7.51
CA GLY A 18 -2.62 -7.72 -7.36
C GLY A 18 -1.21 -7.77 -6.80
N THR A 19 -0.53 -6.62 -6.68
CA THR A 19 0.81 -6.57 -6.13
C THR A 19 0.79 -6.95 -4.65
N ARG A 20 1.70 -7.83 -4.24
CA ARG A 20 1.85 -8.17 -2.82
C ARG A 20 2.75 -7.14 -2.16
N VAL A 21 2.35 -6.71 -0.98
CA VAL A 21 3.08 -5.69 -0.23
C VAL A 21 3.19 -6.08 1.23
N LYS A 22 4.13 -5.44 1.91
CA LYS A 22 4.35 -5.61 3.34
C LYS A 22 4.22 -4.24 4.00
N LEU A 23 3.47 -4.17 5.07
CA LEU A 23 3.28 -2.92 5.79
C LEU A 23 4.57 -2.57 6.54
N LEU A 24 5.12 -1.39 6.25
CA LEU A 24 6.31 -0.90 6.94
C LEU A 24 5.95 0.05 8.06
N HIS A 25 5.01 0.95 7.80
CA HIS A 25 4.63 1.96 8.77
C HIS A 25 3.21 2.45 8.49
N MET A 26 2.43 2.58 9.54
CA MET A 26 1.08 3.13 9.46
C MET A 26 0.94 4.20 10.51
N ASP A 27 0.65 5.42 10.08
CA ASP A 27 0.58 6.59 10.97
C ASP A 27 -0.81 6.80 11.54
N ASP A 28 -1.61 5.77 11.61
CA ASP A 28 -2.96 5.83 12.15
C ASP A 28 -2.97 5.19 13.53
N PRO A 29 -3.19 5.97 14.60
CA PRO A 29 -3.17 5.41 15.96
C PRO A 29 -4.32 4.44 16.22
N TYR A 30 -5.32 4.43 15.37
CA TYR A 30 -6.48 3.54 15.55
C TYR A 30 -6.36 2.25 14.75
N THR A 31 -5.34 2.15 13.91
CA THR A 31 -5.19 0.93 13.12
C THR A 31 -4.66 -0.19 14.00
N LYS A 32 -5.13 -1.40 13.73
CA LYS A 32 -4.70 -2.57 14.48
C LYS A 32 -3.85 -3.52 13.63
N ILE A 33 -3.49 -3.07 12.45
CA ILE A 33 -2.69 -3.89 11.54
C ILE A 33 -1.22 -3.69 11.91
N PRO A 34 -0.55 -4.73 12.40
CA PRO A 34 0.84 -4.58 12.83
C PRO A 34 1.78 -4.42 11.64
N GLU A 35 2.89 -3.74 11.88
CA GLU A 35 3.95 -3.64 10.87
C GLU A 35 4.43 -5.04 10.53
N GLY A 36 4.74 -5.23 9.26
CA GLY A 36 5.14 -6.53 8.77
C GLY A 36 4.00 -7.36 8.19
N THR A 37 2.75 -6.90 8.35
CA THR A 37 1.60 -7.60 7.78
C THR A 37 1.67 -7.55 6.27
N LEU A 38 1.32 -8.67 5.63
CA LEU A 38 1.29 -8.75 4.17
C LEU A 38 -0.10 -8.43 3.66
N GLY A 39 -0.17 -7.92 2.44
CA GLY A 39 -1.43 -7.60 1.81
C GLY A 39 -1.34 -7.60 0.30
N THR A 40 -2.47 -7.36 -0.33
CA THR A 40 -2.58 -7.32 -1.80
C THR A 40 -3.17 -5.98 -2.22
N VAL A 41 -2.49 -5.29 -3.12
CA VAL A 41 -2.95 -4.01 -3.64
C VAL A 41 -4.24 -4.22 -4.42
N ARG A 42 -5.24 -3.38 -4.14
CA ARG A 42 -6.49 -3.36 -4.88
C ARG A 42 -6.44 -2.31 -5.99
N HIS A 43 -6.04 -1.11 -5.65
CA HIS A 43 -5.86 -0.02 -6.61
C HIS A 43 -5.20 1.16 -5.90
N VAL A 44 -4.77 2.14 -6.68
CA VAL A 44 -4.28 3.42 -6.18
C VAL A 44 -5.27 4.48 -6.65
N ASP A 45 -5.79 5.29 -5.73
CA ASP A 45 -6.77 6.30 -6.09
C ASP A 45 -6.11 7.60 -6.57
N ASP A 46 -6.93 8.59 -6.90
CA ASP A 46 -6.44 9.83 -7.51
C ASP A 46 -5.64 10.70 -6.57
N ILE A 47 -5.74 10.48 -5.28
CA ILE A 47 -4.98 11.26 -4.30
C ILE A 47 -3.74 10.52 -3.81
N GLY A 48 -3.46 9.37 -4.40
CA GLY A 48 -2.23 8.64 -4.09
C GLY A 48 -2.36 7.69 -2.92
N THR A 49 -3.57 7.33 -2.52
CA THR A 49 -3.76 6.32 -1.48
C THR A 49 -3.75 4.95 -2.12
N ILE A 50 -2.91 4.08 -1.60
CA ILE A 50 -2.80 2.69 -2.06
C ILE A 50 -3.79 1.86 -1.25
N HIS A 51 -4.83 1.38 -1.90
CA HIS A 51 -5.85 0.58 -1.24
C HIS A 51 -5.40 -0.87 -1.20
N VAL A 52 -5.22 -1.41 -0.01
CA VAL A 52 -4.65 -2.73 0.20
C VAL A 52 -5.60 -3.59 1.02
N SER A 53 -5.76 -4.83 0.60
CA SER A 53 -6.47 -5.85 1.38
C SER A 53 -5.42 -6.57 2.21
N TRP A 54 -5.42 -6.32 3.52
CA TRP A 54 -4.41 -6.85 4.41
C TRP A 54 -4.81 -8.25 4.88
N ASP A 55 -3.86 -9.19 4.82
CA ASP A 55 -4.11 -10.59 5.18
C ASP A 55 -4.51 -10.69 6.64
N GLY A 56 -5.68 -11.26 6.89
CA GLY A 56 -6.19 -11.41 8.25
C GLY A 56 -6.82 -10.15 8.83
N TYR A 57 -6.88 -9.09 8.05
CA TYR A 57 -7.44 -7.81 8.48
C TYR A 57 -8.31 -7.23 7.38
N CYS A 58 -8.93 -6.08 7.66
CA CYS A 58 -9.76 -5.43 6.66
C CYS A 58 -8.91 -4.67 5.64
N CYS A 59 -9.55 -4.15 4.61
CA CYS A 59 -8.90 -3.27 3.65
C CYS A 59 -8.61 -1.92 4.32
N LEU A 60 -7.43 -1.42 4.11
CA LEU A 60 -7.02 -0.14 4.67
C LEU A 60 -6.06 0.54 3.72
N GLY A 61 -6.25 1.84 3.49
CA GLY A 61 -5.40 2.59 2.57
C GLY A 61 -4.07 2.98 3.18
N VAL A 62 -3.04 2.96 2.35
CA VAL A 62 -1.70 3.44 2.71
C VAL A 62 -1.56 4.82 2.07
N VAL A 63 -1.45 5.85 2.90
CA VAL A 63 -1.45 7.24 2.43
C VAL A 63 -0.04 7.65 2.06
N TYR A 64 0.13 8.08 0.82
CA TYR A 64 1.42 8.54 0.33
C TYR A 64 1.95 9.68 1.19
N GLY A 65 3.18 9.52 1.69
CA GLY A 65 3.83 10.55 2.51
C GLY A 65 3.59 10.41 4.00
N GLU A 66 2.62 9.59 4.41
CA GLU A 66 2.32 9.38 5.84
C GLU A 66 2.56 7.95 6.26
N ASP A 67 2.15 7.02 5.41
CA ASP A 67 2.29 5.59 5.67
C ASP A 67 3.25 5.00 4.66
N ALA A 68 3.71 3.80 4.90
CA ALA A 68 4.64 3.15 3.98
C ALA A 68 4.39 1.66 3.88
N CYS A 69 4.47 1.15 2.66
CA CYS A 69 4.47 -0.29 2.42
C CYS A 69 5.52 -0.61 1.35
N GLN A 70 5.94 -1.84 1.31
CA GLN A 70 7.01 -2.29 0.43
C GLN A 70 6.49 -3.40 -0.47
N VAL A 71 6.82 -3.29 -1.77
CA VAL A 71 6.48 -4.34 -2.72
C VAL A 71 7.30 -5.58 -2.38
N ILE A 72 6.64 -6.74 -2.34
CA ILE A 72 7.29 -8.02 -2.14
C ILE A 72 7.48 -8.64 -3.52
N PRO A 73 8.69 -9.08 -3.88
CA PRO A 73 8.90 -9.71 -5.18
C PRO A 73 8.02 -10.94 -5.34
N SER A 74 7.26 -10.99 -6.42
CA SER A 74 6.44 -12.15 -6.71
C SER A 74 7.36 -13.31 -7.09
N GLY A 75 6.96 -14.50 -6.73
CA GLY A 75 7.74 -15.69 -7.02
C GLY A 75 8.88 -15.91 -6.08
N SER A 76 9.05 -15.07 -5.07
CA SER A 76 10.09 -15.31 -4.11
C SER A 76 9.75 -16.49 -3.25
N ASN A 77 8.80 -16.98 -3.29
CA ASN A 77 8.42 -18.09 -2.63
C ASN A 77 8.70 -18.49 -1.49
N ASP A 78 8.75 -18.21 -1.56
CA ASP A 78 9.13 -18.45 -0.80
C ASP A 78 8.87 -18.42 -0.16
#